data_3e8f0493df0ac79307b11d5c148d2ea6
#
_entry.id   3e8f0493df0ac79307b11d5c148d2ea6
#
_cell.length_a   1.000
_cell.length_b   1.000
_cell.length_c   1.000
_cell.angle_alpha   90.00
_cell.angle_beta   90.00
_cell.angle_gamma   90.00
#
_symmetry.space_group_name_H-M   'P 1'
#
loop_
_entity.id
_entity.type
_entity.pdbx_description
1 polymer ?
#
loop_
_entity_poly.entity_id
_entity_poly.type
_entity_poly.pdbx_seq_one_letter_code
_entity_poly.pdbx_strand_id
1 'polypeptide(L)'
;MQLKPEEISKVIRSQIKYYDNAIKQNETGTVLMVGDGIARASGLINCMAGELLEFEDGSFGMAQNLEENSVSIVLFGDDSGIGEGQPVKRTGKVVSVPVGEAMIGRVVNALGQPIDGAGPVVTSEYRAIESPAPGICERQGVNQPLQTGIKAIDSMVPIGRGQRELIIGDRQTGKTTLAADTIINQKGKDVICIYVAIGQKRSTVSSLVETLTRNGAMDYTIVVAATASEASPLQYIAPYSGCAMGEYFMYKGKDVLIIYDDLSKHAVAYRALSLLIRRPPGREAYPGDVFYLHSRLL
;
A
#
# COMPACT_ATOMS: atom_id res chain seq x y z
N MET A 1 -31.05 13.54 53.48
CA MET A 1 -30.09 12.44 53.42
C MET A 1 -28.74 13.04 53.04
N GLN A 2 -27.83 13.24 54.01
CA GLN A 2 -26.50 13.79 53.73
C GLN A 2 -25.58 12.63 53.36
N LEU A 3 -25.10 12.64 52.13
CA LEU A 3 -24.09 11.68 51.63
C LEU A 3 -22.80 11.87 52.44
N LYS A 4 -22.22 10.79 52.92
CA LYS A 4 -20.96 10.83 53.67
C LYS A 4 -19.80 11.17 52.71
N PRO A 5 -18.79 11.94 53.15
CA PRO A 5 -17.66 12.34 52.27
C PRO A 5 -16.95 11.17 51.56
N GLU A 6 -16.94 9.99 52.18
CA GLU A 6 -16.36 8.76 51.61
C GLU A 6 -17.19 8.19 50.47
N GLU A 7 -18.52 8.35 50.49
CA GLU A 7 -19.41 7.90 49.40
C GLU A 7 -19.28 8.82 48.18
N ILE A 8 -19.15 10.13 48.43
CA ILE A 8 -18.90 11.12 47.36
C ILE A 8 -17.53 10.84 46.70
N SER A 9 -16.51 10.58 47.49
CA SER A 9 -15.16 10.23 46.98
C SER A 9 -15.18 8.95 46.14
N LYS A 10 -15.96 7.94 46.53
CA LYS A 10 -16.11 6.68 45.78
C LYS A 10 -16.84 6.87 44.44
N VAL A 11 -17.89 7.68 44.43
CA VAL A 11 -18.64 8.00 43.21
C VAL A 11 -17.80 8.83 42.27
N ILE A 12 -17.04 9.81 42.73
CA ILE A 12 -16.14 10.62 41.94
C ILE A 12 -15.02 9.72 41.32
N ARG A 13 -14.39 8.85 42.12
CA ARG A 13 -13.38 7.93 41.61
C ARG A 13 -13.94 6.93 40.61
N SER A 14 -15.14 6.44 40.77
CA SER A 14 -15.80 5.56 39.81
C SER A 14 -16.15 6.29 38.52
N GLN A 15 -16.61 7.54 38.60
CA GLN A 15 -16.89 8.36 37.41
C GLN A 15 -15.60 8.75 36.67
N ILE A 16 -14.53 9.11 37.37
CA ILE A 16 -13.23 9.38 36.76
C ILE A 16 -12.71 8.13 36.06
N LYS A 17 -12.83 6.96 36.69
CA LYS A 17 -12.40 5.68 36.07
C LYS A 17 -13.25 5.29 34.86
N TYR A 18 -14.55 5.66 34.89
CA TYR A 18 -15.45 5.46 33.74
C TYR A 18 -15.16 6.46 32.61
N TYR A 19 -14.79 7.69 32.97
CA TYR A 19 -14.38 8.74 32.03
C TYR A 19 -13.04 8.39 31.34
N ASP A 20 -12.08 7.89 32.09
CA ASP A 20 -10.79 7.41 31.55
C ASP A 20 -10.95 6.21 30.59
N ASN A 21 -11.90 5.31 30.89
CA ASN A 21 -12.22 4.19 29.97
C ASN A 21 -13.01 4.64 28.73
N ALA A 22 -13.85 5.69 28.85
CA ALA A 22 -14.57 6.24 27.70
C ALA A 22 -13.64 7.03 26.77
N ILE A 23 -12.65 7.74 27.31
CA ILE A 23 -11.62 8.46 26.53
C ILE A 23 -10.68 7.49 25.78
N LYS A 24 -10.41 6.31 26.33
CA LYS A 24 -9.58 5.29 25.66
C LYS A 24 -10.24 4.66 24.43
N GLN A 25 -11.54 4.80 24.22
CA GLN A 25 -12.24 4.11 23.14
C GLN A 25 -12.34 4.88 21.82
N ASN A 26 -12.20 6.21 21.81
CA ASN A 26 -12.28 6.97 20.55
C ASN A 26 -11.44 8.24 20.66
N GLU A 27 -10.13 8.13 20.44
CA GLU A 27 -9.32 9.32 20.25
C GLU A 27 -9.69 9.96 18.91
N THR A 28 -10.33 11.12 19.00
CA THR A 28 -10.82 11.88 17.86
C THR A 28 -9.99 13.16 17.76
N GLY A 29 -9.41 13.41 16.61
CA GLY A 29 -8.74 14.67 16.30
C GLY A 29 -9.65 15.61 15.53
N THR A 30 -9.13 16.81 15.27
CA THR A 30 -9.81 17.84 14.47
C THR A 30 -8.95 18.19 13.27
N VAL A 31 -9.53 18.23 12.08
CA VAL A 31 -8.89 18.64 10.84
C VAL A 31 -8.55 20.13 10.93
N LEU A 32 -7.27 20.46 10.78
CA LEU A 32 -6.77 21.83 10.79
C LEU A 32 -6.68 22.43 9.38
N MET A 33 -6.41 21.59 8.39
CA MET A 33 -6.23 21.97 6.99
C MET A 33 -6.44 20.75 6.10
N VAL A 34 -7.01 20.96 4.94
CA VAL A 34 -7.16 19.95 3.90
C VAL A 34 -6.88 20.57 2.53
N GLY A 35 -6.28 19.81 1.63
CA GLY A 35 -6.05 20.19 0.24
C GLY A 35 -4.99 19.33 -0.43
N ASP A 36 -5.11 19.20 -1.75
CA ASP A 36 -4.18 18.45 -2.61
C ASP A 36 -3.95 16.97 -2.19
N GLY A 37 -4.99 16.33 -1.62
CA GLY A 37 -4.91 14.94 -1.16
C GLY A 37 -4.20 14.75 0.18
N ILE A 38 -4.01 15.84 0.94
CA ILE A 38 -3.42 15.81 2.28
C ILE A 38 -4.33 16.53 3.26
N ALA A 39 -4.45 15.97 4.47
CA ALA A 39 -5.05 16.66 5.61
C ALA A 39 -4.03 16.78 6.74
N ARG A 40 -4.18 17.81 7.55
CA ARG A 40 -3.46 17.97 8.82
C ARG A 40 -4.47 18.03 9.95
N ALA A 41 -4.30 17.21 10.98
CA ALA A 41 -5.20 17.14 12.12
C ALA A 41 -4.44 17.31 13.44
N SER A 42 -5.13 17.85 14.44
CA SER A 42 -4.66 17.96 15.83
C SER A 42 -5.41 16.98 16.73
N GLY A 43 -4.91 16.76 17.96
CA GLY A 43 -5.62 15.95 18.98
C GLY A 43 -5.41 14.43 18.86
N LEU A 44 -4.60 13.96 17.93
CA LEU A 44 -4.30 12.56 17.71
C LEU A 44 -2.99 12.15 18.40
N ILE A 45 -2.88 12.35 19.70
CA ILE A 45 -1.63 12.24 20.48
C ILE A 45 -1.02 10.84 20.42
N ASN A 46 -1.84 9.80 20.43
CA ASN A 46 -1.36 8.40 20.42
C ASN A 46 -1.39 7.78 19.01
N CYS A 47 -1.53 8.57 17.95
CA CYS A 47 -1.55 8.09 16.57
C CYS A 47 -0.21 7.45 16.19
N MET A 48 -0.27 6.34 15.50
CA MET A 48 0.90 5.64 14.99
C MET A 48 1.20 6.05 13.54
N ALA A 49 2.48 6.06 13.17
CA ALA A 49 2.85 6.20 11.76
C ALA A 49 2.27 5.02 10.95
N GLY A 50 1.68 5.31 9.79
CA GLY A 50 1.00 4.30 8.98
C GLY A 50 -0.38 3.88 9.49
N GLU A 51 -0.91 4.52 10.56
CA GLU A 51 -2.25 4.24 11.07
C GLU A 51 -3.32 4.73 10.08
N LEU A 52 -4.33 3.90 9.88
CA LEU A 52 -5.53 4.25 9.12
C LEU A 52 -6.42 5.15 9.95
N LEU A 53 -6.80 6.29 9.40
CA LEU A 53 -7.68 7.28 10.02
C LEU A 53 -8.97 7.39 9.20
N GLU A 54 -10.09 7.54 9.88
CA GLU A 54 -11.43 7.64 9.28
C GLU A 54 -11.97 9.06 9.47
N PHE A 55 -12.41 9.68 8.39
CA PHE A 55 -13.05 10.99 8.37
C PHE A 55 -14.57 10.86 8.50
N GLU A 56 -15.24 11.98 8.78
CA GLU A 56 -16.68 12.01 9.01
C GLU A 56 -17.51 11.61 7.78
N ASP A 57 -17.01 11.89 6.59
CA ASP A 57 -17.61 11.51 5.31
C ASP A 57 -17.43 10.01 4.95
N GLY A 58 -16.73 9.25 5.80
CA GLY A 58 -16.39 7.83 5.55
C GLY A 58 -15.16 7.64 4.66
N SER A 59 -14.46 8.70 4.29
CA SER A 59 -13.17 8.59 3.60
C SER A 59 -12.06 8.18 4.57
N PHE A 60 -10.97 7.65 4.02
CA PHE A 60 -9.84 7.17 4.78
C PHE A 60 -8.55 7.88 4.39
N GLY A 61 -7.66 8.00 5.36
CA GLY A 61 -6.31 8.48 5.14
C GLY A 61 -5.30 7.73 6.01
N MET A 62 -4.03 7.90 5.71
CA MET A 62 -2.92 7.30 6.44
C MET A 62 -2.11 8.38 7.14
N ALA A 63 -1.83 8.19 8.44
CA ALA A 63 -0.91 9.03 9.19
C ALA A 63 0.51 8.86 8.65
N GLN A 64 1.07 9.92 8.06
CA GLN A 64 2.39 9.87 7.40
C GLN A 64 3.48 10.57 8.22
N ASN A 65 3.17 11.73 8.81
CA ASN A 65 4.13 12.50 9.61
C ASN A 65 3.50 12.86 10.95
N LEU A 66 4.20 12.51 12.01
CA LEU A 66 3.78 12.78 13.39
C LEU A 66 4.61 13.95 13.91
N GLU A 67 3.96 15.07 14.19
CA GLU A 67 4.53 16.25 14.79
C GLU A 67 4.02 16.41 16.23
N GLU A 68 4.64 17.24 17.04
CA GLU A 68 4.29 17.43 18.45
C GLU A 68 2.79 17.80 18.66
N ASN A 69 2.24 18.64 17.79
CA ASN A 69 0.88 19.16 17.94
C ASN A 69 -0.04 18.80 16.76
N SER A 70 0.45 18.09 15.76
CA SER A 70 -0.34 17.75 14.57
C SER A 70 0.13 16.44 13.92
N VAL A 71 -0.78 15.84 13.16
CA VAL A 71 -0.51 14.68 12.32
C VAL A 71 -0.80 15.06 10.88
N SER A 72 0.17 14.84 10.00
CA SER A 72 -0.04 14.97 8.55
C SER A 72 -0.57 13.65 8.00
N ILE A 73 -1.71 13.72 7.32
CA ILE A 73 -2.49 12.59 6.86
C ILE A 73 -2.52 12.62 5.34
N VAL A 74 -2.26 11.50 4.72
CA VAL A 74 -2.33 11.30 3.28
C VAL A 74 -3.67 10.66 2.95
N LEU A 75 -4.50 11.32 2.13
CA LEU A 75 -5.85 10.88 1.82
C LEU A 75 -5.88 9.83 0.71
N PHE A 76 -6.73 8.83 0.83
CA PHE A 76 -6.89 7.75 -0.15
C PHE A 76 -8.06 7.96 -1.12
N GLY A 77 -8.55 9.18 -1.23
CA GLY A 77 -9.67 9.52 -2.09
C GLY A 77 -9.72 10.99 -2.45
N ASP A 78 -10.90 11.43 -2.85
CA ASP A 78 -11.22 12.83 -3.07
C ASP A 78 -11.28 13.56 -1.72
N ASP A 79 -10.72 14.75 -1.67
CA ASP A 79 -10.69 15.61 -0.48
C ASP A 79 -11.87 16.59 -0.40
N SER A 80 -12.76 16.58 -1.42
CA SER A 80 -13.90 17.52 -1.52
C SER A 80 -14.93 17.37 -0.40
N GLY A 81 -15.03 16.19 0.23
CA GLY A 81 -15.93 15.90 1.36
C GLY A 81 -15.36 16.27 2.73
N ILE A 82 -14.07 16.60 2.80
CA ILE A 82 -13.38 16.85 4.07
C ILE A 82 -13.22 18.36 4.27
N GLY A 83 -13.69 18.88 5.39
CA GLY A 83 -13.59 20.30 5.75
C GLY A 83 -12.73 20.56 6.98
N GLU A 84 -12.22 21.79 7.09
CA GLU A 84 -11.56 22.26 8.32
C GLU A 84 -12.53 22.23 9.49
N GLY A 85 -12.06 21.84 10.67
CA GLY A 85 -12.86 21.71 11.90
C GLY A 85 -13.63 20.39 12.01
N GLN A 86 -13.66 19.55 10.98
CA GLN A 86 -14.32 18.26 11.05
C GLN A 86 -13.55 17.25 11.92
N PRO A 87 -14.24 16.29 12.54
CA PRO A 87 -13.60 15.25 13.33
C PRO A 87 -12.93 14.21 12.44
N VAL A 88 -11.77 13.72 12.89
CA VAL A 88 -11.06 12.57 12.34
C VAL A 88 -10.82 11.55 13.44
N LYS A 89 -11.15 10.28 13.19
CA LYS A 89 -11.07 9.19 14.17
C LYS A 89 -9.91 8.26 13.89
N ARG A 90 -9.26 7.83 14.96
CA ARG A 90 -8.29 6.75 14.90
C ARG A 90 -8.99 5.41 14.75
N THR A 91 -8.48 4.55 13.88
CA THR A 91 -8.94 3.17 13.76
C THR A 91 -8.15 2.21 14.64
N GLY A 92 -6.97 2.61 15.12
CA GLY A 92 -6.04 1.76 15.86
C GLY A 92 -5.41 0.65 15.00
N LYS A 93 -5.57 0.72 13.69
CA LYS A 93 -5.07 -0.27 12.74
C LYS A 93 -4.16 0.39 11.71
N VAL A 94 -3.06 -0.27 11.37
CA VAL A 94 -2.24 0.14 10.24
C VAL A 94 -2.95 -0.16 8.92
N VAL A 95 -2.61 0.59 7.88
CA VAL A 95 -3.17 0.38 6.55
C VAL A 95 -2.90 -1.06 6.11
N SER A 96 -3.96 -1.76 5.73
CA SER A 96 -3.93 -3.17 5.36
C SER A 96 -4.73 -3.40 4.09
N VAL A 97 -4.34 -4.41 3.33
CA VAL A 97 -5.02 -4.82 2.09
C VAL A 97 -5.59 -6.22 2.21
N PRO A 98 -6.70 -6.52 1.52
CA PRO A 98 -7.20 -7.87 1.43
C PRO A 98 -6.20 -8.76 0.70
N VAL A 99 -6.06 -9.98 1.19
CA VAL A 99 -5.16 -10.99 0.63
C VAL A 99 -5.89 -12.33 0.51
N GLY A 100 -5.34 -13.27 -0.24
CA GLY A 100 -5.90 -14.60 -0.37
C GLY A 100 -6.07 -15.04 -1.81
N GLU A 101 -6.48 -16.29 -2.00
CA GLU A 101 -6.69 -16.88 -3.32
C GLU A 101 -7.81 -16.18 -4.11
N ALA A 102 -8.78 -15.57 -3.40
CA ALA A 102 -9.85 -14.78 -4.02
C ALA A 102 -9.35 -13.53 -4.79
N MET A 103 -8.09 -13.15 -4.59
CA MET A 103 -7.45 -12.04 -5.31
C MET A 103 -6.89 -12.48 -6.67
N ILE A 104 -6.66 -13.77 -6.88
CA ILE A 104 -6.12 -14.30 -8.14
C ILE A 104 -7.13 -14.07 -9.26
N GLY A 105 -6.65 -13.61 -10.41
CA GLY A 105 -7.49 -13.29 -11.55
C GLY A 105 -8.13 -11.91 -11.51
N ARG A 106 -7.94 -11.14 -10.43
CA ARG A 106 -8.59 -9.86 -10.23
C ARG A 106 -7.68 -8.68 -10.59
N VAL A 107 -8.34 -7.59 -10.98
CA VAL A 107 -7.69 -6.27 -11.14
C VAL A 107 -8.22 -5.37 -10.03
N VAL A 108 -7.30 -4.91 -9.20
CA VAL A 108 -7.63 -4.13 -8.00
C VAL A 108 -6.88 -2.81 -7.96
N ASN A 109 -7.38 -1.86 -7.18
CA ASN A 109 -6.66 -0.62 -6.89
C ASN A 109 -5.60 -0.83 -5.79
N ALA A 110 -4.90 0.24 -5.42
CA ALA A 110 -3.87 0.21 -4.39
C ALA A 110 -4.37 -0.19 -2.99
N LEU A 111 -5.66 -0.09 -2.71
CA LEU A 111 -6.29 -0.52 -1.47
C LEU A 111 -6.84 -1.97 -1.54
N GLY A 112 -6.64 -2.66 -2.66
CA GLY A 112 -7.16 -4.00 -2.90
C GLY A 112 -8.64 -4.06 -3.26
N GLN A 113 -9.27 -2.92 -3.57
CA GLN A 113 -10.65 -2.88 -4.03
C GLN A 113 -10.72 -3.24 -5.52
N PRO A 114 -11.66 -4.11 -5.93
CA PRO A 114 -11.77 -4.52 -7.33
C PRO A 114 -12.22 -3.38 -8.24
N ILE A 115 -11.57 -3.27 -9.39
CA ILE A 115 -11.87 -2.29 -10.45
C ILE A 115 -12.17 -2.95 -11.80
N ASP A 116 -12.28 -4.28 -11.81
CA ASP A 116 -12.51 -5.13 -12.99
C ASP A 116 -13.99 -5.35 -13.32
N GLY A 117 -14.91 -4.84 -12.50
CA GLY A 117 -16.34 -5.05 -12.69
C GLY A 117 -16.86 -6.44 -12.36
N ALA A 118 -16.01 -7.35 -11.84
CA ALA A 118 -16.38 -8.72 -11.49
C ALA A 118 -16.99 -8.86 -10.07
N GLY A 119 -17.42 -7.75 -9.47
CA GLY A 119 -18.01 -7.72 -8.13
C GLY A 119 -16.98 -7.70 -7.00
N PRO A 120 -17.42 -7.64 -5.74
CA PRO A 120 -16.54 -7.52 -4.58
C PRO A 120 -15.68 -8.78 -4.40
N VAL A 121 -14.45 -8.58 -3.91
CA VAL A 121 -13.60 -9.68 -3.48
C VAL A 121 -13.99 -10.07 -2.06
N VAL A 122 -14.43 -11.32 -1.88
CA VAL A 122 -14.81 -11.84 -0.57
C VAL A 122 -13.60 -12.55 0.05
N THR A 123 -12.99 -11.91 1.03
CA THR A 123 -11.91 -12.48 1.84
C THR A 123 -12.04 -12.02 3.28
N SER A 124 -11.64 -12.87 4.22
CA SER A 124 -11.53 -12.53 5.64
C SER A 124 -10.08 -12.23 6.06
N GLU A 125 -9.12 -12.43 5.15
CA GLU A 125 -7.70 -12.30 5.44
C GLU A 125 -7.20 -10.93 4.95
N TYR A 126 -6.52 -10.21 5.83
CA TYR A 126 -5.91 -8.90 5.57
C TYR A 126 -4.46 -8.91 6.01
N ARG A 127 -3.62 -8.18 5.30
CA ARG A 127 -2.21 -8.00 5.63
C ARG A 127 -1.84 -6.53 5.59
N ALA A 128 -1.04 -6.10 6.59
CA ALA A 128 -0.48 -4.75 6.59
C ALA A 128 0.37 -4.53 5.34
N ILE A 129 0.26 -3.35 4.73
CA ILE A 129 1.02 -3.01 3.52
C ILE A 129 2.52 -2.91 3.78
N GLU A 130 2.91 -2.59 5.00
CA GLU A 130 4.30 -2.59 5.45
C GLU A 130 4.46 -3.57 6.60
N SER A 131 5.40 -4.49 6.47
CA SER A 131 5.78 -5.44 7.50
C SER A 131 7.30 -5.68 7.47
N PRO A 132 7.93 -6.00 8.63
CA PRO A 132 9.34 -6.31 8.65
C PRO A 132 9.68 -7.47 7.71
N ALA A 133 10.74 -7.31 6.91
CA ALA A 133 11.24 -8.38 6.07
C ALA A 133 11.93 -9.47 6.90
N PRO A 134 11.94 -10.73 6.44
CA PRO A 134 12.69 -11.80 7.09
C PRO A 134 14.17 -11.46 7.23
N GLY A 135 14.75 -11.80 8.38
CA GLY A 135 16.17 -11.62 8.66
C GLY A 135 17.07 -12.48 7.77
N ILE A 136 18.38 -12.20 7.78
CA ILE A 136 19.36 -12.92 6.94
C ILE A 136 19.36 -14.43 7.25
N CYS A 137 19.23 -14.80 8.52
CA CYS A 137 19.22 -16.20 8.95
C CYS A 137 17.95 -16.97 8.57
N GLU A 138 16.87 -16.27 8.28
CA GLU A 138 15.58 -16.87 7.90
C GLU A 138 15.45 -17.05 6.38
N ARG A 139 16.35 -16.44 5.61
CA ARG A 139 16.34 -16.52 4.15
C ARG A 139 17.09 -17.75 3.67
N GLN A 140 16.52 -18.39 2.64
CA GLN A 140 17.20 -19.49 1.95
C GLN A 140 17.98 -18.97 0.74
N GLY A 141 19.04 -19.70 0.36
CA GLY A 141 19.83 -19.37 -0.84
C GLY A 141 19.04 -19.57 -2.12
N VAL A 142 19.34 -18.75 -3.14
CA VAL A 142 18.74 -18.87 -4.48
C VAL A 142 19.36 -20.09 -5.18
N ASN A 143 18.54 -21.11 -5.44
CA ASN A 143 19.00 -22.39 -6.03
C ASN A 143 18.07 -22.91 -7.16
N GLN A 144 16.99 -22.20 -7.46
CA GLN A 144 16.04 -22.58 -8.51
C GLN A 144 15.93 -21.45 -9.56
N PRO A 145 16.03 -21.75 -10.86
CA PRO A 145 15.86 -20.74 -11.90
C PRO A 145 14.39 -20.35 -12.06
N LEU A 146 14.14 -19.06 -12.28
CA LEU A 146 12.90 -18.54 -12.82
C LEU A 146 13.02 -18.53 -14.34
N GLN A 147 12.29 -19.39 -15.01
CA GLN A 147 12.28 -19.45 -16.47
C GLN A 147 11.42 -18.32 -17.03
N THR A 148 12.05 -17.31 -17.61
CA THR A 148 11.34 -16.18 -18.23
C THR A 148 10.76 -16.54 -19.60
N GLY A 149 11.29 -17.59 -20.25
CA GLY A 149 10.96 -17.97 -21.62
C GLY A 149 11.68 -17.11 -22.68
N ILE A 150 12.53 -16.21 -22.25
CA ILE A 150 13.33 -15.33 -23.13
C ILE A 150 14.73 -15.93 -23.25
N LYS A 151 15.08 -16.46 -24.42
CA LYS A 151 16.35 -17.15 -24.65
C LYS A 151 17.58 -16.41 -24.15
N ALA A 152 17.66 -15.12 -24.43
CA ALA A 152 18.81 -14.29 -24.03
C ALA A 152 18.96 -14.19 -22.51
N ILE A 153 17.86 -14.11 -21.77
CA ILE A 153 17.87 -14.04 -20.31
C ILE A 153 18.17 -15.41 -19.72
N ASP A 154 17.37 -16.42 -20.09
CA ASP A 154 17.46 -17.75 -19.49
C ASP A 154 18.80 -18.46 -19.75
N SER A 155 19.48 -18.14 -20.87
CA SER A 155 20.75 -18.77 -21.23
C SER A 155 21.99 -18.02 -20.77
N MET A 156 21.95 -16.68 -20.67
CA MET A 156 23.14 -15.87 -20.39
C MET A 156 23.13 -15.18 -19.02
N VAL A 157 21.97 -14.77 -18.55
CA VAL A 157 21.76 -14.06 -17.27
C VAL A 157 20.54 -14.61 -16.54
N PRO A 158 20.54 -15.90 -16.16
CA PRO A 158 19.37 -16.55 -15.59
C PRO A 158 18.98 -15.87 -14.28
N ILE A 159 17.66 -15.70 -14.10
CA ILE A 159 17.07 -15.15 -12.89
C ILE A 159 16.71 -16.32 -11.96
N GLY A 160 17.01 -16.21 -10.69
CA GLY A 160 16.64 -17.19 -9.69
C GLY A 160 15.37 -16.81 -8.91
N ARG A 161 14.64 -17.81 -8.44
CA ARG A 161 13.49 -17.61 -7.53
C ARG A 161 14.03 -17.08 -6.19
N GLY A 162 13.55 -15.91 -5.78
CA GLY A 162 14.05 -15.14 -4.64
C GLY A 162 15.06 -14.05 -5.01
N GLN A 163 15.37 -13.89 -6.30
CA GLN A 163 16.23 -12.82 -6.80
C GLN A 163 15.44 -11.54 -7.06
N ARG A 164 16.14 -10.41 -6.99
CA ARG A 164 15.65 -9.09 -7.41
C ARG A 164 16.37 -8.72 -8.70
N GLU A 165 15.62 -8.36 -9.72
CA GLU A 165 16.14 -8.02 -11.04
C GLU A 165 15.65 -6.65 -11.49
N LEU A 166 16.53 -5.84 -12.03
CA LEU A 166 16.22 -4.52 -12.57
C LEU A 166 16.15 -4.57 -14.10
N ILE A 167 14.99 -4.21 -14.66
CA ILE A 167 14.83 -3.96 -16.08
C ILE A 167 14.96 -2.45 -16.31
N ILE A 168 16.09 -2.00 -16.84
CA ILE A 168 16.39 -0.59 -17.10
C ILE A 168 16.47 -0.33 -18.60
N GLY A 169 16.00 0.84 -19.03
CA GLY A 169 16.05 1.29 -20.43
C GLY A 169 15.18 2.51 -20.67
N ASP A 170 15.33 3.15 -21.80
CA ASP A 170 14.56 4.31 -22.23
C ASP A 170 13.07 3.98 -22.44
N ARG A 171 12.28 5.01 -22.71
CA ARG A 171 10.86 4.83 -23.05
C ARG A 171 10.72 3.99 -24.31
N GLN A 172 9.70 3.11 -24.33
CA GLN A 172 9.36 2.26 -25.50
C GLN A 172 10.44 1.25 -25.93
N THR A 173 11.36 0.87 -25.03
CA THR A 173 12.39 -0.14 -25.30
C THR A 173 11.93 -1.58 -25.03
N GLY A 174 10.66 -1.79 -24.69
CA GLY A 174 10.10 -3.13 -24.49
C GLY A 174 10.14 -3.64 -23.03
N LYS A 175 10.42 -2.79 -22.02
CA LYS A 175 10.45 -3.21 -20.61
C LYS A 175 9.17 -3.91 -20.16
N THR A 176 8.02 -3.28 -20.40
CA THR A 176 6.70 -3.84 -20.07
C THR A 176 6.42 -5.12 -20.84
N THR A 177 6.88 -5.23 -22.11
CA THR A 177 6.73 -6.45 -22.93
C THR A 177 7.51 -7.61 -22.32
N LEU A 178 8.77 -7.38 -21.93
CA LEU A 178 9.59 -8.40 -21.23
C LEU A 178 8.89 -8.90 -19.96
N ALA A 179 8.33 -7.98 -19.18
CA ALA A 179 7.60 -8.30 -17.95
C ALA A 179 6.33 -9.11 -18.24
N ALA A 180 5.52 -8.70 -19.23
CA ALA A 180 4.31 -9.41 -19.62
C ALA A 180 4.60 -10.81 -20.18
N ASP A 181 5.60 -10.96 -21.03
CA ASP A 181 6.02 -12.25 -21.58
C ASP A 181 6.51 -13.18 -20.46
N THR A 182 7.23 -12.64 -19.47
CA THR A 182 7.68 -13.43 -18.32
C THR A 182 6.49 -13.95 -17.52
N ILE A 183 5.44 -13.15 -17.29
CA ILE A 183 4.20 -13.60 -16.65
C ILE A 183 3.54 -14.72 -17.47
N ILE A 184 3.34 -14.49 -18.76
CA ILE A 184 2.69 -15.45 -19.66
C ILE A 184 3.43 -16.80 -19.64
N ASN A 185 4.75 -16.76 -19.59
CA ASN A 185 5.60 -17.94 -19.56
C ASN A 185 5.65 -18.66 -18.20
N GLN A 186 4.98 -18.15 -17.15
CA GLN A 186 4.82 -18.87 -15.88
C GLN A 186 3.68 -19.91 -15.90
N LYS A 187 2.92 -20.01 -16.99
CA LYS A 187 1.84 -20.98 -17.10
C LYS A 187 2.32 -22.40 -16.80
N GLY A 188 1.69 -23.05 -15.82
CA GLY A 188 2.04 -24.42 -15.41
C GLY A 188 3.31 -24.58 -14.59
N LYS A 189 3.91 -23.47 -14.09
CA LYS A 189 5.14 -23.50 -13.28
C LYS A 189 4.93 -23.27 -11.79
N ASP A 190 3.67 -23.27 -11.33
CA ASP A 190 3.27 -23.05 -9.93
C ASP A 190 3.83 -21.75 -9.33
N VAL A 191 3.83 -20.68 -10.12
CA VAL A 191 4.25 -19.33 -9.72
C VAL A 191 3.04 -18.41 -9.74
N ILE A 192 2.77 -17.75 -8.63
CA ILE A 192 1.77 -16.68 -8.56
C ILE A 192 2.41 -15.38 -9.04
N CYS A 193 1.78 -14.71 -9.98
CA CYS A 193 2.28 -13.45 -10.53
C CYS A 193 1.50 -12.26 -9.98
N ILE A 194 2.20 -11.17 -9.67
CA ILE A 194 1.59 -9.91 -9.26
C ILE A 194 2.18 -8.81 -10.14
N TYR A 195 1.32 -8.15 -10.89
CA TYR A 195 1.72 -7.01 -11.69
C TYR A 195 1.22 -5.71 -11.06
N VAL A 196 2.14 -4.85 -10.69
CA VAL A 196 1.84 -3.55 -10.06
C VAL A 196 2.07 -2.44 -11.08
N ALA A 197 0.99 -1.89 -11.61
CA ALA A 197 1.01 -0.75 -12.53
C ALA A 197 1.01 0.56 -11.74
N ILE A 198 2.09 1.34 -11.82
CA ILE A 198 2.26 2.58 -11.06
C ILE A 198 2.27 3.77 -12.00
N GLY A 199 1.30 4.67 -11.85
CA GLY A 199 1.22 5.90 -12.65
C GLY A 199 1.11 5.66 -14.15
N GLN A 200 0.63 4.51 -14.60
CA GLN A 200 0.40 4.21 -16.01
C GLN A 200 -0.95 4.74 -16.49
N LYS A 201 -1.09 4.93 -17.79
CA LYS A 201 -2.39 5.26 -18.40
C LYS A 201 -3.35 4.09 -18.25
N ARG A 202 -4.60 4.36 -17.92
CA ARG A 202 -5.65 3.32 -17.79
C ARG A 202 -5.75 2.45 -19.06
N SER A 203 -5.64 3.03 -20.25
CA SER A 203 -5.63 2.28 -21.52
C SER A 203 -4.48 1.28 -21.62
N THR A 204 -3.30 1.64 -21.13
CA THR A 204 -2.13 0.74 -21.13
C THR A 204 -2.37 -0.46 -20.21
N VAL A 205 -2.90 -0.21 -19.01
CA VAL A 205 -3.24 -1.28 -18.05
C VAL A 205 -4.32 -2.18 -18.64
N SER A 206 -5.38 -1.63 -19.23
CA SER A 206 -6.45 -2.42 -19.89
C SER A 206 -5.91 -3.31 -21.01
N SER A 207 -5.03 -2.79 -21.86
CA SER A 207 -4.41 -3.56 -22.95
C SER A 207 -3.52 -4.70 -22.43
N LEU A 208 -2.81 -4.45 -21.32
CA LEU A 208 -2.03 -5.51 -20.66
C LEU A 208 -2.94 -6.61 -20.10
N VAL A 209 -3.99 -6.24 -19.36
CA VAL A 209 -4.96 -7.18 -18.80
C VAL A 209 -5.62 -8.01 -19.90
N GLU A 210 -5.99 -7.39 -21.03
CA GLU A 210 -6.53 -8.11 -22.19
C GLU A 210 -5.51 -9.11 -22.74
N THR A 211 -4.24 -8.72 -22.83
CA THR A 211 -3.18 -9.60 -23.31
C THR A 211 -2.96 -10.79 -22.37
N LEU A 212 -2.92 -10.56 -21.06
CA LEU A 212 -2.80 -11.61 -20.06
C LEU A 212 -4.03 -12.56 -20.09
N THR A 213 -5.23 -12.01 -20.21
CA THR A 213 -6.47 -12.79 -20.31
C THR A 213 -6.48 -13.67 -21.55
N ARG A 214 -6.13 -13.12 -22.71
CA ARG A 214 -6.06 -13.86 -23.97
C ARG A 214 -5.11 -15.04 -23.93
N ASN A 215 -4.03 -14.94 -23.17
CA ASN A 215 -3.04 -16.00 -22.98
C ASN A 215 -3.35 -16.93 -21.79
N GLY A 216 -4.46 -16.72 -21.06
CA GLY A 216 -4.83 -17.49 -19.87
C GLY A 216 -3.89 -17.26 -18.69
N ALA A 217 -3.20 -16.12 -18.64
CA ALA A 217 -2.26 -15.78 -17.58
C ALA A 217 -2.96 -15.16 -16.36
N MET A 218 -4.20 -14.69 -16.51
CA MET A 218 -4.98 -14.18 -15.38
C MET A 218 -5.33 -15.27 -14.35
N ASP A 219 -5.33 -16.54 -14.73
CA ASP A 219 -5.64 -17.66 -13.82
C ASP A 219 -4.65 -17.80 -12.65
N TYR A 220 -3.48 -17.17 -12.75
CA TYR A 220 -2.45 -17.15 -11.71
C TYR A 220 -1.86 -15.75 -11.47
N THR A 221 -2.53 -14.69 -11.94
CA THR A 221 -2.02 -13.32 -11.86
C THR A 221 -3.00 -12.41 -11.12
N ILE A 222 -2.44 -11.54 -10.27
CA ILE A 222 -3.13 -10.41 -9.64
C ILE A 222 -2.59 -9.13 -10.28
N VAL A 223 -3.48 -8.21 -10.67
CA VAL A 223 -3.08 -6.90 -11.18
C VAL A 223 -3.47 -5.82 -10.18
N VAL A 224 -2.47 -5.09 -9.66
CA VAL A 224 -2.67 -3.92 -8.79
C VAL A 224 -2.44 -2.68 -9.63
N ALA A 225 -3.47 -1.86 -9.82
CA ALA A 225 -3.38 -0.67 -10.66
C ALA A 225 -3.56 0.60 -9.84
N ALA A 226 -2.54 1.48 -9.89
CA ALA A 226 -2.61 2.86 -9.48
C ALA A 226 -2.30 3.73 -10.69
N THR A 227 -3.34 4.16 -11.39
CA THR A 227 -3.21 4.85 -12.68
C THR A 227 -2.75 6.30 -12.52
N ALA A 228 -2.27 6.92 -13.61
CA ALA A 228 -1.79 8.30 -13.60
C ALA A 228 -2.88 9.34 -13.27
N SER A 229 -4.16 8.96 -13.34
CA SER A 229 -5.29 9.81 -12.97
C SER A 229 -5.64 9.72 -11.48
N GLU A 230 -5.07 8.77 -10.76
CA GLU A 230 -5.30 8.62 -9.33
C GLU A 230 -4.35 9.51 -8.53
N ALA A 231 -4.78 9.85 -7.31
CA ALA A 231 -4.00 10.68 -6.41
C ALA A 231 -2.62 10.06 -6.09
N SER A 232 -1.61 10.91 -5.87
CA SER A 232 -0.24 10.48 -5.56
C SER A 232 -0.16 9.50 -4.37
N PRO A 233 -0.97 9.62 -3.32
CA PRO A 233 -1.01 8.63 -2.23
C PRO A 233 -1.26 7.19 -2.68
N LEU A 234 -2.20 6.97 -3.59
CA LEU A 234 -2.52 5.64 -4.09
C LEU A 234 -1.37 5.07 -4.93
N GLN A 235 -0.71 5.91 -5.72
CA GLN A 235 0.49 5.51 -6.47
C GLN A 235 1.67 5.18 -5.53
N TYR A 236 1.76 5.87 -4.39
CA TYR A 236 2.77 5.62 -3.37
C TYR A 236 2.58 4.27 -2.67
N ILE A 237 1.36 3.91 -2.28
CA ILE A 237 1.11 2.66 -1.54
C ILE A 237 1.02 1.42 -2.45
N ALA A 238 0.74 1.57 -3.75
CA ALA A 238 0.52 0.45 -4.67
C ALA A 238 1.63 -0.62 -4.66
N PRO A 239 2.94 -0.29 -4.68
CA PRO A 239 4.00 -1.30 -4.61
C PRO A 239 3.97 -2.09 -3.31
N TYR A 240 3.74 -1.43 -2.18
CA TYR A 240 3.65 -2.08 -0.88
C TYR A 240 2.43 -2.98 -0.78
N SER A 241 1.30 -2.56 -1.34
CA SER A 241 0.08 -3.37 -1.44
C SER A 241 0.31 -4.64 -2.25
N GLY A 242 0.94 -4.51 -3.43
CA GLY A 242 1.31 -5.67 -4.24
C GLY A 242 2.31 -6.59 -3.54
N CYS A 243 3.29 -6.02 -2.82
CA CYS A 243 4.22 -6.78 -2.01
C CYS A 243 3.49 -7.56 -0.90
N ALA A 244 2.60 -6.92 -0.14
CA ALA A 244 1.83 -7.55 0.92
C ALA A 244 0.96 -8.71 0.41
N MET A 245 0.36 -8.57 -0.79
CA MET A 245 -0.37 -9.65 -1.44
C MET A 245 0.57 -10.81 -1.81
N GLY A 246 1.78 -10.52 -2.29
CA GLY A 246 2.80 -11.51 -2.62
C GLY A 246 3.33 -12.26 -1.40
N GLU A 247 3.61 -11.54 -0.33
CA GLU A 247 4.08 -12.11 0.93
C GLU A 247 3.09 -13.12 1.53
N TYR A 248 1.79 -12.89 1.35
CA TYR A 248 0.78 -13.87 1.78
C TYR A 248 1.01 -15.24 1.16
N PHE A 249 1.25 -15.31 -0.14
CA PHE A 249 1.51 -16.57 -0.84
C PHE A 249 2.90 -17.12 -0.50
N MET A 250 3.90 -16.25 -0.40
CA MET A 250 5.26 -16.61 -0.02
C MET A 250 5.29 -17.30 1.36
N TYR A 251 4.61 -16.75 2.36
CA TYR A 251 4.52 -17.37 3.68
C TYR A 251 3.71 -18.66 3.72
N LYS A 252 2.92 -18.94 2.69
CA LYS A 252 2.25 -20.23 2.44
C LYS A 252 3.11 -21.21 1.64
N GLY A 253 4.37 -20.87 1.37
CA GLY A 253 5.31 -21.73 0.65
C GLY A 253 5.12 -21.74 -0.86
N LYS A 254 4.43 -20.73 -1.42
CA LYS A 254 4.28 -20.55 -2.87
C LYS A 254 5.40 -19.67 -3.43
N ASP A 255 5.80 -19.93 -4.66
CA ASP A 255 6.67 -19.00 -5.38
C ASP A 255 5.87 -17.83 -5.95
N VAL A 256 6.42 -16.63 -5.81
CA VAL A 256 5.77 -15.40 -6.24
C VAL A 256 6.69 -14.58 -7.13
N LEU A 257 6.17 -14.12 -8.25
CA LEU A 257 6.81 -13.16 -9.13
C LEU A 257 6.08 -11.83 -9.02
N ILE A 258 6.76 -10.79 -8.50
CA ILE A 258 6.19 -9.45 -8.43
C ILE A 258 6.89 -8.55 -9.45
N ILE A 259 6.11 -7.82 -10.24
CA ILE A 259 6.61 -6.86 -11.22
C ILE A 259 6.10 -5.48 -10.85
N TYR A 260 7.02 -4.53 -10.64
CA TYR A 260 6.72 -3.12 -10.41
C TYR A 260 6.98 -2.30 -11.68
N ASP A 261 5.94 -1.83 -12.34
CA ASP A 261 6.03 -1.03 -13.56
C ASP A 261 5.35 0.35 -13.39
N ASP A 262 6.08 1.43 -13.05
CA ASP A 262 7.52 1.48 -12.78
C ASP A 262 7.84 2.21 -11.46
N LEU A 263 8.98 1.88 -10.88
CA LEU A 263 9.45 2.49 -9.63
C LEU A 263 9.91 3.95 -9.79
N SER A 264 10.20 4.41 -11.00
CA SER A 264 10.50 5.82 -11.25
C SER A 264 9.27 6.70 -10.97
N LYS A 265 8.09 6.27 -11.41
CA LYS A 265 6.83 6.96 -11.10
C LYS A 265 6.45 6.86 -9.62
N HIS A 266 6.77 5.75 -8.98
CA HIS A 266 6.64 5.62 -7.54
C HIS A 266 7.46 6.68 -6.79
N ALA A 267 8.72 6.88 -7.18
CA ALA A 267 9.57 7.92 -6.60
C ALA A 267 9.01 9.34 -6.86
N VAL A 268 8.46 9.59 -8.05
CA VAL A 268 7.81 10.87 -8.38
C VAL A 268 6.58 11.12 -7.51
N ALA A 269 5.74 10.11 -7.30
CA ALA A 269 4.59 10.20 -6.40
C ALA A 269 5.02 10.53 -4.97
N TYR A 270 6.06 9.84 -4.48
CA TYR A 270 6.62 10.12 -3.14
C TYR A 270 7.20 11.53 -3.02
N ARG A 271 7.88 12.03 -4.07
CA ARG A 271 8.35 13.42 -4.13
C ARG A 271 7.18 14.41 -4.02
N ALA A 272 6.12 14.20 -4.78
CA ALA A 272 4.91 15.03 -4.72
C ALA A 272 4.33 15.09 -3.30
N LEU A 273 4.13 13.92 -2.67
CA LEU A 273 3.67 13.82 -1.29
C LEU A 273 4.59 14.55 -0.32
N SER A 274 5.90 14.34 -0.43
CA SER A 274 6.87 14.93 0.48
C SER A 274 6.89 16.47 0.40
N LEU A 275 6.73 17.03 -0.80
CA LEU A 275 6.61 18.48 -1.00
C LEU A 275 5.32 19.04 -0.40
N LEU A 276 4.21 18.33 -0.56
CA LEU A 276 2.92 18.73 0.01
C LEU A 276 2.94 18.72 1.55
N ILE A 277 3.59 17.71 2.18
CA ILE A 277 3.80 17.71 3.64
C ILE A 277 4.92 18.67 4.09
N ARG A 278 5.50 19.46 3.16
CA ARG A 278 6.55 20.44 3.42
C ARG A 278 7.84 19.85 4.00
N ARG A 279 8.18 18.63 3.64
CA ARG A 279 9.50 18.08 3.94
C ARG A 279 10.57 18.82 3.14
N PRO A 280 11.75 19.11 3.73
CA PRO A 280 12.80 19.83 3.03
C PRO A 280 13.27 19.03 1.80
N PRO A 281 13.24 19.65 0.60
CA PRO A 281 13.65 18.99 -0.63
C PRO A 281 15.18 18.90 -0.74
N GLY A 282 15.67 17.79 -1.29
CA GLY A 282 17.03 17.62 -1.73
C GLY A 282 17.20 17.91 -3.24
N ARG A 283 18.15 17.23 -3.87
CA ARG A 283 18.40 17.33 -5.31
C ARG A 283 17.15 16.94 -6.11
N GLU A 284 16.82 17.73 -7.14
CA GLU A 284 15.64 17.54 -8.00
C GLU A 284 14.31 17.48 -7.21
N ALA A 285 14.29 18.14 -6.05
CA ALA A 285 13.17 18.18 -5.12
C ALA A 285 12.79 16.83 -4.50
N TYR A 286 13.60 15.79 -4.63
CA TYR A 286 13.38 14.53 -3.93
C TYR A 286 13.69 14.68 -2.44
N PRO A 287 12.93 14.03 -1.55
CA PRO A 287 13.27 13.99 -0.13
C PRO A 287 14.52 13.15 0.11
N GLY A 288 15.26 13.44 1.20
CA GLY A 288 16.52 12.76 1.52
C GLY A 288 16.41 11.26 1.73
N ASP A 289 15.22 10.76 2.04
CA ASP A 289 14.91 9.35 2.29
C ASP A 289 14.37 8.59 1.07
N VAL A 290 14.44 9.16 -0.14
CA VAL A 290 13.92 8.51 -1.37
C VAL A 290 14.55 7.14 -1.64
N PHE A 291 15.82 6.94 -1.26
CA PHE A 291 16.45 5.64 -1.38
C PHE A 291 15.79 4.59 -0.46
N TYR A 292 15.45 4.99 0.76
CA TYR A 292 14.78 4.10 1.72
C TYR A 292 13.40 3.63 1.24
N LEU A 293 12.71 4.45 0.44
CA LEU A 293 11.45 4.07 -0.21
C LEU A 293 11.56 2.75 -0.98
N HIS A 294 12.59 2.59 -1.79
CA HIS A 294 12.79 1.39 -2.59
C HIS A 294 13.54 0.29 -1.84
N SER A 295 14.51 0.64 -0.99
CA SER A 295 15.29 -0.35 -0.27
C SER A 295 14.48 -1.15 0.74
N ARG A 296 13.46 -0.54 1.37
CA ARG A 296 12.56 -1.28 2.27
C ARG A 296 11.51 -2.12 1.54
N LEU A 297 11.18 -1.76 0.28
CA LEU A 297 10.28 -2.54 -0.56
C LEU A 297 10.96 -3.80 -1.10
N LEU A 298 12.24 -3.67 -1.51
CA LEU A 298 13.04 -4.71 -2.16
C LEU A 298 13.88 -5.53 -1.16
#